data_2e8efb37ed5cb53831696bb41b989796
#
_entry.id   2e8efb37ed5cb53831696bb41b989796
#
_cell.length_a   1.000
_cell.length_b   1.000
_cell.length_c   1.000
_cell.angle_alpha   90.00
_cell.angle_beta   90.00
_cell.angle_gamma   90.00
#
_symmetry.space_group_name_H-M   'P 1'
#
loop_
_entity.id
_entity.type
_entity.pdbx_description
1 polymer ?
#
loop_
_entity_poly.entity_id
_entity_poly.type
_entity_poly.pdbx_seq_one_letter_code
_entity_poly.pdbx_strand_id
1 'polypeptide(L)'
;PQITLWQRPLVTXKXGGQLKEALLDTGADDTVLEEMNLPGKWKPKMIGGIGGFIKVRQYDQIXIXICGHKAIGTVLIGPTPVNIIGRNLLTQIGCTLNFXXXXXXXXXXXXXXXXXXXXKVKQWPLTEEKIKALVEICTEMEKEGKISKIGPENPYNTPVFAIKKKDSTKWRKLVDFRELNKRTQDFWEVQLGIPHPAGLKQKKSVTVLDVGDAYFSVPLXXDFRKYTAFTIPSXNNXTPGIRYQYNVLPQGWKGSPAIFQCSMTKILXPFRKQNPEIIIYQYMDDLYVGSDLDXXXHRTKIEELRQ
;
A
#
# COMPACT_ATOMS: atom_id res chain seq x y z
N PRO A 1 4.41 2.82 12.57
CA PRO A 1 4.29 2.34 11.18
C PRO A 1 4.16 3.48 10.20
N GLN A 2 4.44 3.17 8.94
CA GLN A 2 4.20 4.12 7.86
C GLN A 2 2.77 3.91 7.35
N ILE A 3 1.93 4.93 7.46
CA ILE A 3 0.55 4.84 6.99
C ILE A 3 0.35 5.88 5.91
N THR A 4 -0.04 5.41 4.72
CA THR A 4 -0.30 6.30 3.60
C THR A 4 -1.80 6.57 3.49
N LEU A 5 -2.16 7.57 2.70
CA LEU A 5 -3.55 8.02 2.67
C LEU A 5 -4.27 7.71 1.37
N TRP A 6 -3.80 6.71 0.63
CA TRP A 6 -4.54 6.24 -0.54
C TRP A 6 -5.86 5.61 -0.13
N GLN A 7 -5.93 5.10 1.10
CA GLN A 7 -7.13 4.53 1.69
C GLN A 7 -7.34 5.17 3.05
N ARG A 8 -8.49 4.92 3.63
CA ARG A 8 -8.77 5.45 4.96
C ARG A 8 -7.75 4.92 5.96
N PRO A 9 -7.20 5.78 6.80
CA PRO A 9 -6.19 5.33 7.79
C PRO A 9 -6.85 4.66 8.98
N LEU A 10 -7.30 3.43 8.79
CA LEU A 10 -7.92 2.62 9.83
C LEU A 10 -6.86 1.79 10.54
N VAL A 11 -6.91 1.81 11.89
CA VAL A 11 -5.97 1.05 12.71
C VAL A 11 -6.72 0.29 13.78
N THR A 12 -6.05 -0.65 14.39
CA THR A 12 -6.65 -1.40 15.49
C THR A 12 -6.22 -0.80 16.82
N UNK A 13 -7.15 -0.49 17.67
CA UNK A 13 -6.92 0.08 18.94
C UNK A 13 -7.33 -0.92 19.96
N LYS A 14 -6.64 -0.95 21.00
CA LYS A 14 -7.04 -1.81 22.12
C LYS A 14 -7.38 -0.98 23.37
N UNK A 15 -8.54 -1.01 23.67
CA UNK A 15 -9.03 -0.26 24.75
C UNK A 15 -9.90 -1.12 25.60
N GLY A 16 -9.75 -1.09 26.81
CA GLY A 16 -10.56 -1.88 27.73
C GLY A 16 -10.56 -3.38 27.48
N GLY A 17 -9.47 -3.91 27.05
CA GLY A 17 -9.35 -5.33 26.75
C GLY A 17 -9.97 -5.76 25.43
N GLN A 18 -10.54 -4.84 24.69
CA GLN A 18 -11.19 -5.14 23.42
C GLN A 18 -10.40 -4.55 22.25
N LEU A 19 -10.36 -5.30 21.15
CA LEU A 19 -9.78 -4.81 19.92
C LEU A 19 -10.87 -4.15 19.08
N LYS A 20 -10.59 -2.94 18.60
CA LYS A 20 -11.53 -2.21 17.77
C LYS A 20 -10.79 -1.54 16.63
N GLU A 21 -11.50 -1.36 15.54
CA GLU A 21 -10.96 -0.63 14.41
C GLU A 21 -11.35 0.84 14.52
N ALA A 22 -10.41 1.72 14.29
CA ALA A 22 -10.66 3.15 14.41
C ALA A 22 -9.96 3.93 13.32
N LEU A 23 -10.50 5.08 13.01
CA LEU A 23 -9.96 5.98 11.99
C LEU A 23 -9.02 6.98 12.66
N LEU A 24 -7.80 7.11 12.17
CA LEU A 24 -6.90 8.17 12.62
C LEU A 24 -7.38 9.48 12.00
N ASP A 25 -7.80 10.42 12.83
CA ASP A 25 -8.45 11.64 12.34
C ASP A 25 -7.74 12.88 12.89
N THR A 26 -6.84 13.41 12.07
CA THR A 26 -6.10 14.62 12.47
C THR A 26 -6.97 15.86 12.57
N GLY A 27 -8.16 15.82 11.99
CA GLY A 27 -9.09 16.92 12.08
C GLY A 27 -9.97 16.90 13.33
N ALA A 28 -9.84 15.87 14.15
CA ALA A 28 -10.64 15.74 15.37
C ALA A 28 -9.79 16.08 16.60
N ASP A 29 -10.30 16.94 17.47
CA ASP A 29 -9.62 17.23 18.74
C ASP A 29 -9.63 16.04 19.66
N ASP A 30 -10.75 15.31 19.69
CA ASP A 30 -11.02 14.29 20.69
C ASP A 30 -11.10 12.92 20.08
N THR A 31 -10.96 11.92 20.95
CA THR A 31 -11.10 10.51 20.59
C THR A 31 -12.48 10.05 20.98
N VAL A 32 -13.24 9.51 20.04
CA VAL A 32 -14.61 9.09 20.26
C VAL A 32 -14.79 7.66 19.77
N LEU A 33 -15.23 6.79 20.66
CA LEU A 33 -15.44 5.39 20.34
C LEU A 33 -16.91 5.02 20.53
N GLU A 34 -17.35 4.04 19.75
CA GLU A 34 -18.71 3.56 19.86
C GLU A 34 -18.98 2.94 21.22
N GLU A 35 -20.25 2.77 21.52
CA GLU A 35 -20.70 2.34 22.84
C GLU A 35 -19.95 1.10 23.32
N MET A 36 -19.38 1.19 24.50
CA MET A 36 -18.73 0.07 25.16
C MET A 36 -18.65 0.36 26.65
N ASN A 37 -18.47 -0.68 27.45
CA ASN A 37 -18.33 -0.52 28.88
C ASN A 37 -16.87 -0.35 29.25
N LEU A 38 -16.56 0.76 29.93
CA LEU A 38 -15.23 1.00 30.46
C LEU A 38 -15.35 1.15 31.97
N PRO A 39 -14.36 0.65 32.69
CA PRO A 39 -14.39 0.84 34.15
C PRO A 39 -14.05 2.27 34.52
N GLY A 40 -14.50 2.67 35.70
CA GLY A 40 -14.12 3.95 36.27
C GLY A 40 -15.17 5.02 36.13
N LYS A 41 -14.83 6.18 36.68
CA LYS A 41 -15.73 7.32 36.66
C LYS A 41 -15.79 7.98 35.30
N TRP A 42 -16.93 8.55 35.02
CA TRP A 42 -17.11 9.32 33.78
C TRP A 42 -18.04 10.48 34.06
N LYS A 43 -18.03 11.44 33.16
CA LYS A 43 -18.97 12.56 33.25
C LYS A 43 -19.59 12.79 31.86
N PRO A 44 -20.83 13.30 31.86
CA PRO A 44 -21.49 13.52 30.56
C PRO A 44 -20.89 14.70 29.81
N LYS A 45 -20.92 14.61 28.48
CA LYS A 45 -20.44 15.67 27.65
C LYS A 45 -21.22 15.66 26.35
N MET A 46 -21.37 16.84 25.73
CA MET A 46 -21.95 16.97 24.41
C MET A 46 -20.84 17.33 23.45
N ILE A 47 -20.76 16.61 22.35
CA ILE A 47 -19.82 16.95 21.30
C ILE A 47 -20.55 17.09 19.99
N GLY A 48 -20.02 17.92 19.10
CA GLY A 48 -20.68 18.22 17.85
C GLY A 48 -19.79 18.08 16.66
N GLY A 49 -20.41 17.73 15.56
CA GLY A 49 -19.79 17.71 14.27
C GLY A 49 -20.75 18.26 13.26
N ILE A 50 -20.47 18.00 12.00
CA ILE A 50 -21.29 18.56 10.92
C ILE A 50 -22.72 18.06 11.01
N GLY A 51 -22.91 16.81 11.45
CA GLY A 51 -24.24 16.21 11.51
C GLY A 51 -25.06 16.53 12.77
N GLY A 52 -24.54 17.34 13.69
CA GLY A 52 -25.24 17.69 14.91
C GLY A 52 -24.44 17.27 16.14
N PHE A 53 -25.11 17.31 17.29
CA PHE A 53 -24.46 17.03 18.56
C PHE A 53 -24.87 15.64 19.06
N ILE A 54 -23.94 14.97 19.73
CA ILE A 54 -24.24 13.71 20.38
C ILE A 54 -23.79 13.77 21.84
N LYS A 55 -24.47 12.98 22.67
CA LYS A 55 -24.17 12.90 24.08
C LYS A 55 -23.23 11.72 24.32
N VAL A 56 -22.12 11.99 25.00
CA VAL A 56 -21.11 10.96 25.23
C VAL A 56 -20.74 10.91 26.69
N ARG A 57 -20.07 9.83 27.08
CA ARG A 57 -19.51 9.69 28.42
C ARG A 57 -18.01 9.94 28.32
N GLN A 58 -17.52 10.88 29.12
CA GLN A 58 -16.10 11.23 29.10
C GLN A 58 -15.37 10.45 30.19
N TYR A 59 -14.44 9.58 29.75
CA TYR A 59 -13.55 8.86 30.64
C TYR A 59 -12.16 9.45 30.54
N ASP A 60 -11.56 9.77 31.69
CA ASP A 60 -10.22 10.34 31.68
C ASP A 60 -9.18 9.28 32.01
N GLN A 61 -7.98 9.51 31.54
CA GLN A 61 -6.81 8.66 31.82
C GLN A 61 -7.06 7.20 31.46
N ILE A 62 -7.48 7.00 30.23
CA ILE A 62 -7.73 5.65 29.70
C ILE A 62 -6.57 5.17 28.86
N UNK A 63 -6.07 4.12 28.91
CA UNK A 63 -5.00 3.54 28.20
C UNK A 63 -5.47 2.92 26.95
N ILE A 64 -4.87 3.27 26.06
CA ILE A 64 -5.12 2.69 24.74
C ILE A 64 -3.84 2.30 24.01
N UNK A 65 -3.82 1.35 23.40
CA UNK A 65 -2.79 0.89 22.59
C UNK A 65 -3.17 1.08 21.19
N ILE A 66 -2.52 1.87 20.47
CA ILE A 66 -2.77 2.18 19.08
C ILE A 66 -1.55 1.79 18.25
N CYS A 67 -1.72 0.84 17.35
CA CYS A 67 -0.61 0.34 16.54
C CYS A 67 0.60 -0.04 17.40
N GLY A 68 0.32 -0.65 18.53
CA GLY A 68 1.40 -1.06 19.42
C GLY A 68 2.03 0.04 20.25
N HIS A 69 1.54 1.27 20.10
CA HIS A 69 2.02 2.41 20.90
C HIS A 69 1.03 2.69 22.02
N LYS A 70 1.57 2.88 23.21
CA LYS A 70 0.72 3.15 24.36
C LYS A 70 0.43 4.63 24.48
N ALA A 71 -0.82 4.93 24.78
CA ALA A 71 -1.26 6.29 25.05
C ALA A 71 -2.21 6.27 26.24
N ILE A 72 -2.24 7.36 26.99
CA ILE A 72 -3.15 7.51 28.11
C ILE A 72 -3.82 8.86 27.97
N GLY A 73 -5.14 8.86 27.90
CA GLY A 73 -5.83 10.13 27.76
C GLY A 73 -7.32 9.98 27.82
N THR A 74 -8.00 11.05 27.48
CA THR A 74 -9.45 11.10 27.53
C THR A 74 -10.06 10.38 26.34
N VAL A 75 -11.04 9.54 26.62
CA VAL A 75 -11.79 8.81 25.62
C VAL A 75 -13.26 9.10 25.82
N LEU A 76 -13.95 9.47 24.75
CA LEU A 76 -15.37 9.74 24.78
C LEU A 76 -16.11 8.54 24.21
N ILE A 77 -17.13 8.08 24.91
CA ILE A 77 -17.89 6.89 24.50
C ILE A 77 -19.31 7.31 24.19
N GLY A 78 -19.80 6.98 23.02
CA GLY A 78 -21.16 7.33 22.65
C GLY A 78 -21.54 6.87 21.25
N PRO A 79 -22.69 7.32 20.76
CA PRO A 79 -23.24 6.83 19.50
C PRO A 79 -22.58 7.47 18.28
N THR A 80 -21.30 7.24 18.10
CA THR A 80 -20.58 7.72 16.92
C THR A 80 -20.72 6.71 15.79
N PRO A 81 -20.86 7.17 14.56
CA PRO A 81 -20.93 6.23 13.43
C PRO A 81 -19.60 5.56 13.13
N VAL A 82 -18.51 6.14 13.57
CA VAL A 82 -17.19 5.57 13.32
C VAL A 82 -16.29 5.86 14.52
N ASN A 83 -15.46 4.88 14.89
CA ASN A 83 -14.47 5.08 15.94
C ASN A 83 -13.40 6.02 15.44
N ILE A 84 -13.08 7.05 16.21
CA ILE A 84 -12.15 8.10 15.80
C ILE A 84 -11.06 8.27 16.84
N ILE A 85 -9.81 8.22 16.41
CA ILE A 85 -8.67 8.60 17.26
C ILE A 85 -8.31 10.02 16.90
N GLY A 86 -8.47 10.92 17.87
CA GLY A 86 -8.23 12.33 17.64
C GLY A 86 -6.86 12.79 18.09
N ARG A 87 -6.61 14.10 17.96
CA ARG A 87 -5.29 14.65 18.23
C ARG A 87 -4.83 14.47 19.67
N ASN A 88 -5.76 14.38 20.61
CA ASN A 88 -5.35 14.19 22.00
C ASN A 88 -4.52 12.92 22.21
N LEU A 89 -4.78 11.87 21.44
CA LEU A 89 -3.99 10.64 21.51
C LEU A 89 -2.98 10.53 20.41
N LEU A 90 -3.25 11.10 19.22
CA LEU A 90 -2.29 11.04 18.12
C LEU A 90 -0.97 11.71 18.51
N THR A 91 -1.02 12.81 19.27
CA THR A 91 0.21 13.45 19.72
C THR A 91 0.99 12.54 20.65
N GLN A 92 0.32 11.80 21.49
CA GLN A 92 1.00 10.94 22.46
C GLN A 92 1.75 9.80 21.78
N ILE A 93 1.22 9.26 20.69
CA ILE A 93 1.90 8.17 19.98
C ILE A 93 2.90 8.69 18.95
N GLY A 94 3.08 10.00 18.88
CA GLY A 94 4.08 10.58 17.97
C GLY A 94 3.64 10.64 16.53
N CYS A 95 2.35 10.72 16.30
CA CYS A 95 1.85 10.81 14.92
C CYS A 95 2.16 12.17 14.33
N THR A 96 2.67 12.17 13.10
CA THR A 96 2.97 13.40 12.39
C THR A 96 2.45 13.31 10.96
N LEU A 97 2.27 14.48 10.34
CA LEU A 97 1.98 14.61 8.92
C LEU A 97 3.25 15.09 8.23
N ASN A 98 3.64 14.40 7.16
CA ASN A 98 4.90 14.74 6.49
C ASN A 98 4.65 15.02 5.03
N PHE A 99 5.13 16.13 4.58
CA PHE A 99 4.91 16.55 3.20
C PHE A 99 6.21 16.43 2.42
N UNK A 100 7.34 15.54 2.70
CA UNK A 100 8.64 15.32 2.11
C UNK A 100 8.44 14.48 0.95
N UNK A 101 7.94 14.97 0.18
CA UNK A 101 7.81 14.32 -0.98
C UNK A 101 8.51 13.03 -0.90
N UNK A 102 8.15 12.32 -0.85
CA UNK A 102 8.69 11.08 -1.03
C UNK A 102 10.07 11.16 -1.55
N UNK A 103 10.43 11.74 -1.01
CA UNK A 103 11.60 12.16 -1.33
C UNK A 103 12.66 11.25 -1.75
N UNK A 104 12.57 10.45 -1.34
CA UNK A 104 13.53 9.50 -1.63
C UNK A 104 13.53 9.01 -3.04
N UNK A 105 12.66 9.03 -3.36
CA UNK A 105 12.48 8.45 -4.57
C UNK A 105 12.78 9.28 -5.78
N UNK A 106 12.86 10.18 -5.54
CA UNK A 106 12.97 11.08 -6.58
C UNK A 106 14.22 10.97 -7.41
N UNK A 107 14.87 10.59 -6.99
CA UNK A 107 16.12 10.55 -7.63
C UNK A 107 16.21 9.79 -8.88
N UNK A 108 15.67 9.16 -8.91
CA UNK A 108 16.02 8.28 -9.85
C UNK A 108 15.43 8.38 -11.22
N UNK A 109 14.62 8.86 -11.23
CA UNK A 109 13.91 8.77 -12.43
C UNK A 109 14.56 9.46 -13.58
N UNK A 110 15.21 10.04 -13.41
CA UNK A 110 15.79 10.82 -14.39
C UNK A 110 16.41 10.10 -15.51
N UNK A 111 16.62 9.27 -15.38
CA UNK A 111 17.39 8.74 -16.37
C UNK A 111 16.79 8.62 -17.68
N UNK A 112 16.88 8.24 -18.07
CA UNK A 112 16.89 7.95 -19.37
C UNK A 112 15.67 7.90 -20.16
N UNK A 113 15.42 8.76 -20.24
CA UNK A 113 14.28 8.90 -21.07
C UNK A 113 14.48 8.64 -22.53
N UNK A 114 15.48 8.56 -22.89
CA UNK A 114 15.75 8.34 -24.25
C UNK A 114 15.21 7.07 -24.82
N UNK A 115 15.22 6.22 -24.19
CA UNK A 115 14.78 4.95 -24.65
C UNK A 115 13.29 4.76 -24.59
N UNK A 116 12.74 5.52 -23.97
CA UNK A 116 11.31 5.45 -23.80
C UNK A 116 10.51 6.02 -24.98
N UNK A 117 10.98 6.59 -25.75
CA UNK A 117 10.29 7.11 -26.88
C UNK A 117 9.56 6.11 -27.74
N UNK A 118 9.77 4.96 -27.62
CA UNK A 118 9.11 3.95 -28.39
C UNK A 118 8.27 2.98 -27.54
N UNK A 119 7.98 3.21 -26.40
CA UNK A 119 7.16 2.43 -25.59
C UNK A 119 5.76 2.45 -26.03
N LYS A 120 5.46 1.91 -27.12
CA LYS A 120 4.14 1.90 -27.73
C LYS A 120 3.72 0.46 -28.04
N VAL A 121 3.44 -0.30 -27.04
CA VAL A 121 3.07 -1.70 -27.22
C VAL A 121 1.56 -1.82 -27.38
N LYS A 122 1.14 -2.58 -28.37
CA LYS A 122 -0.27 -2.70 -28.73
C LYS A 122 -1.07 -3.39 -27.61
N GLN A 123 -2.26 -2.90 -27.37
CA GLN A 123 -3.19 -3.53 -26.44
C GLN A 123 -3.97 -4.62 -27.17
N TRP A 124 -3.92 -5.83 -26.65
CA TRP A 124 -4.66 -6.95 -27.23
C TRP A 124 -6.14 -6.84 -26.88
N PRO A 125 -7.02 -7.35 -27.74
CA PRO A 125 -8.45 -7.39 -27.39
C PRO A 125 -8.70 -8.21 -26.14
N LEU A 126 -9.73 -7.82 -25.39
CA LEU A 126 -10.11 -8.52 -24.16
C LEU A 126 -11.59 -8.85 -24.21
N THR A 127 -11.98 -9.90 -23.49
CA THR A 127 -13.38 -10.24 -23.40
C THR A 127 -14.14 -9.16 -22.63
N GLU A 128 -15.46 -9.12 -22.85
CA GLU A 128 -16.27 -8.14 -22.16
C GLU A 128 -16.18 -8.28 -20.63
N GLU A 129 -16.13 -9.52 -20.15
CA GLU A 129 -16.03 -9.79 -18.73
C GLU A 129 -14.73 -9.21 -18.14
N LYS A 130 -13.63 -9.38 -18.86
CA LYS A 130 -12.35 -8.87 -18.39
C LYS A 130 -12.30 -7.34 -18.45
N ILE A 131 -12.88 -6.76 -19.49
CA ILE A 131 -12.95 -5.31 -19.59
C ILE A 131 -13.72 -4.73 -18.43
N LYS A 132 -14.87 -5.34 -18.10
CA LYS A 132 -15.68 -4.89 -16.98
C LYS A 132 -14.88 -4.96 -15.68
N ALA A 133 -14.14 -6.04 -15.48
CA ALA A 133 -13.33 -6.19 -14.28
C ALA A 133 -12.26 -5.11 -14.20
N LEU A 134 -11.59 -4.83 -15.31
CA LEU A 134 -10.54 -3.80 -15.32
C LEU A 134 -11.12 -2.42 -15.08
N VAL A 135 -12.31 -2.13 -15.62
CA VAL A 135 -12.93 -0.84 -15.37
C VAL A 135 -13.20 -0.66 -13.88
N GLU A 136 -13.69 -1.71 -13.21
CA GLU A 136 -13.96 -1.61 -11.77
C GLU A 136 -12.67 -1.41 -10.99
N ILE A 137 -11.63 -2.17 -11.32
CA ILE A 137 -10.35 -2.05 -10.63
C ILE A 137 -9.75 -0.66 -10.83
N CYS A 138 -9.74 -0.17 -12.06
CA CYS A 138 -9.12 1.11 -12.35
C CYS A 138 -9.93 2.28 -11.81
N THR A 139 -11.26 2.15 -11.75
CA THR A 139 -12.08 3.19 -11.12
C THR A 139 -11.68 3.35 -9.65
N GLU A 140 -11.49 2.22 -8.97
CA GLU A 140 -11.08 2.27 -7.57
C GLU A 140 -9.66 2.84 -7.44
N MET A 141 -8.74 2.42 -8.29
CA MET A 141 -7.38 2.94 -8.25
C MET A 141 -7.36 4.44 -8.52
N GLU A 142 -8.20 4.90 -9.43
CA GLU A 142 -8.27 6.33 -9.72
C GLU A 142 -8.78 7.11 -8.51
N LYS A 143 -9.79 6.58 -7.82
CA LYS A 143 -10.29 7.21 -6.60
C LYS A 143 -9.19 7.34 -5.55
N GLU A 144 -8.33 6.34 -5.48
CA GLU A 144 -7.25 6.33 -4.50
C GLU A 144 -6.04 7.14 -4.94
N GLY A 145 -6.09 7.75 -6.12
CA GLY A 145 -5.01 8.58 -6.59
C GLY A 145 -3.82 7.83 -7.18
N LYS A 146 -3.95 6.51 -7.32
CA LYS A 146 -2.85 5.70 -7.83
C LYS A 146 -2.64 5.87 -9.32
N ILE A 147 -3.72 6.11 -10.06
CA ILE A 147 -3.65 6.34 -11.50
C ILE A 147 -4.54 7.53 -11.84
N SER A 148 -4.31 8.13 -13.01
CA SER A 148 -5.09 9.23 -13.52
C SER A 148 -5.42 9.00 -14.99
N LYS A 149 -6.61 9.46 -15.40
CA LYS A 149 -6.97 9.40 -16.81
C LYS A 149 -6.09 10.35 -17.60
N ILE A 150 -5.77 9.97 -18.81
CA ILE A 150 -4.95 10.79 -19.70
C ILE A 150 -5.64 10.92 -21.06
N GLY A 151 -5.24 11.94 -21.79
CA GLY A 151 -5.79 12.21 -23.09
C GLY A 151 -5.03 11.57 -24.24
N PRO A 152 -5.46 11.83 -25.45
CA PRO A 152 -4.85 11.22 -26.62
C PRO A 152 -3.47 11.75 -26.98
N GLU A 153 -3.05 12.83 -26.32
CA GLU A 153 -1.74 13.41 -26.60
C GLU A 153 -0.59 12.51 -26.15
N ASN A 154 -0.85 11.58 -25.24
CA ASN A 154 0.18 10.65 -24.78
C ASN A 154 0.29 9.49 -25.77
N PRO A 155 1.44 9.32 -26.45
CA PRO A 155 1.56 8.27 -27.46
C PRO A 155 1.98 6.93 -26.92
N TYR A 156 2.32 6.83 -25.64
CA TYR A 156 2.88 5.61 -25.09
C TYR A 156 1.80 4.62 -24.67
N ASN A 157 2.16 3.36 -24.62
CA ASN A 157 1.21 2.34 -24.19
C ASN A 157 1.89 1.06 -23.76
N THR A 158 1.38 0.48 -22.70
CA THR A 158 1.78 -0.84 -22.21
C THR A 158 0.52 -1.70 -22.13
N PRO A 159 0.58 -2.97 -22.54
CA PRO A 159 -0.64 -3.79 -22.52
C PRO A 159 -1.06 -4.16 -21.12
N VAL A 160 -2.37 -4.30 -20.94
CA VAL A 160 -2.95 -4.67 -19.66
C VAL A 160 -3.83 -5.89 -19.85
N PHE A 161 -3.89 -6.74 -18.83
CA PHE A 161 -4.65 -7.97 -18.84
C PHE A 161 -5.41 -8.10 -17.51
N ALA A 162 -6.43 -8.93 -17.51
CA ALA A 162 -7.13 -9.31 -16.30
C ALA A 162 -6.95 -10.80 -16.07
N ILE A 163 -6.49 -11.16 -14.89
CA ILE A 163 -6.26 -12.56 -14.55
C ILE A 163 -6.90 -12.85 -13.20
N LYS A 164 -7.06 -14.14 -12.91
CA LYS A 164 -7.47 -14.58 -11.58
C LYS A 164 -6.34 -15.36 -10.96
N LYS A 165 -6.02 -15.05 -9.70
CA LYS A 165 -5.00 -15.81 -9.01
C LYS A 165 -5.53 -17.19 -8.65
N LYS A 166 -4.61 -18.13 -8.47
CA LYS A 166 -4.94 -19.48 -8.04
C LYS A 166 -5.79 -19.44 -6.77
N ASP A 167 -6.86 -20.20 -6.77
CA ASP A 167 -7.77 -20.31 -5.63
C ASP A 167 -8.48 -19.01 -5.29
N SER A 168 -8.66 -18.13 -6.27
CA SER A 168 -9.37 -16.87 -6.06
C SER A 168 -10.41 -16.67 -7.14
N THR A 169 -11.54 -16.07 -6.76
CA THR A 169 -12.57 -15.69 -7.71
C THR A 169 -12.45 -14.23 -8.12
N LYS A 170 -11.56 -13.48 -7.49
CA LYS A 170 -11.39 -12.07 -7.80
C LYS A 170 -10.52 -11.86 -9.01
N TRP A 171 -10.91 -10.91 -9.85
CA TRP A 171 -10.08 -10.48 -10.96
C TRP A 171 -8.93 -9.62 -10.44
N ARG A 172 -7.79 -9.76 -11.09
CA ARG A 172 -6.60 -8.99 -10.78
C ARG A 172 -6.05 -8.38 -12.05
N LYS A 173 -5.63 -7.12 -11.95
CA LYS A 173 -5.05 -6.39 -13.07
C LYS A 173 -3.58 -6.76 -13.20
N LEU A 174 -3.16 -7.07 -14.42
CA LEU A 174 -1.77 -7.34 -14.74
C LEU A 174 -1.33 -6.40 -15.85
N VAL A 175 -0.35 -5.57 -15.57
CA VAL A 175 0.23 -4.69 -16.59
C VAL A 175 1.54 -5.30 -17.04
N ASP A 176 1.65 -5.54 -18.34
CA ASP A 176 2.82 -6.22 -18.89
C ASP A 176 3.91 -5.21 -19.19
N PHE A 177 4.72 -4.92 -18.21
CA PHE A 177 5.79 -3.94 -18.32
C PHE A 177 7.08 -4.50 -18.92
N ARG A 178 7.03 -5.66 -19.59
CA ARG A 178 8.25 -6.24 -20.12
C ARG A 178 9.00 -5.29 -21.04
N GLU A 179 8.27 -4.59 -21.92
CA GLU A 179 8.94 -3.66 -22.84
C GLU A 179 9.48 -2.44 -22.11
N LEU A 180 8.70 -1.88 -21.19
CA LEU A 180 9.20 -0.75 -20.41
C LEU A 180 10.40 -1.16 -19.55
N ASN A 181 10.36 -2.38 -19.01
CA ASN A 181 11.48 -2.88 -18.23
C ASN A 181 12.76 -2.92 -19.07
N LYS A 182 12.65 -3.38 -20.31
CA LYS A 182 13.81 -3.39 -21.22
C LYS A 182 14.34 -1.97 -21.45
N ARG A 183 13.44 -1.02 -21.64
CA ARG A 183 13.83 0.34 -21.98
C ARG A 183 14.40 1.10 -20.79
N THR A 184 14.16 0.61 -19.58
CA THR A 184 14.71 1.23 -18.37
C THR A 184 15.77 0.34 -17.71
N GLN A 185 16.33 -0.61 -18.46
CA GLN A 185 17.25 -1.60 -17.90
C GLN A 185 18.48 -0.97 -17.24
N ASP A 186 19.06 0.03 -17.88
CA ASP A 186 20.25 0.67 -17.30
C ASP A 186 19.96 1.25 -15.93
N PHE A 187 18.78 1.79 -15.74
CA PHE A 187 18.42 2.39 -14.48
C PHE A 187 18.31 1.36 -13.36
N TRP A 188 17.49 0.31 -13.56
CA TRP A 188 17.26 -0.60 -12.46
C TRP A 188 18.38 -1.61 -12.26
N GLU A 189 19.18 -1.91 -13.28
CA GLU A 189 20.30 -2.83 -13.09
C GLU A 189 21.34 -2.27 -12.13
N VAL A 190 21.61 -0.97 -12.22
CA VAL A 190 22.55 -0.35 -11.31
C VAL A 190 22.06 -0.45 -9.87
N GLN A 191 20.76 -0.33 -9.69
CA GLN A 191 20.17 -0.31 -8.35
C GLN A 191 19.91 -1.70 -7.79
N LEU A 192 19.53 -2.64 -8.65
CA LEU A 192 19.13 -3.98 -8.24
C LEU A 192 20.20 -5.04 -8.46
N GLY A 193 21.44 -4.68 -8.42
CA GLY A 193 22.52 -5.62 -8.67
C GLY A 193 22.70 -6.69 -7.60
N ILE A 194 21.65 -7.08 -6.91
CA ILE A 194 21.72 -8.06 -5.83
C ILE A 194 21.60 -9.47 -6.43
N PRO A 195 22.63 -10.29 -6.30
CA PRO A 195 22.55 -11.63 -6.85
C PRO A 195 21.58 -12.50 -6.06
N HIS A 196 21.01 -13.47 -6.75
CA HIS A 196 20.13 -14.46 -6.13
C HIS A 196 20.94 -15.20 -5.06
N PRO A 197 20.48 -15.23 -3.79
CA PRO A 197 21.25 -15.93 -2.76
C PRO A 197 21.33 -17.41 -3.06
N ALA A 198 22.55 -17.95 -3.09
CA ALA A 198 22.74 -19.34 -3.42
C ALA A 198 22.09 -20.27 -2.38
N GLY A 199 22.07 -19.84 -1.13
CA GLY A 199 21.53 -20.65 -0.06
C GLY A 199 20.01 -20.74 -0.02
N LEU A 200 19.33 -19.89 -0.78
CA LEU A 200 17.86 -19.91 -0.72
C LEU A 200 17.27 -21.22 -1.19
N LYS A 201 17.83 -21.79 -2.26
CA LYS A 201 17.33 -23.05 -2.79
C LYS A 201 17.55 -24.22 -1.82
N GLN A 202 18.50 -24.09 -0.93
CA GLN A 202 18.85 -25.17 -0.01
C GLN A 202 18.02 -25.15 1.28
N LYS A 203 17.20 -24.11 1.47
CA LYS A 203 16.38 -24.04 2.67
C LYS A 203 15.24 -25.05 2.60
N LYS A 204 14.85 -25.56 3.77
CA LYS A 204 13.78 -26.55 3.84
C LYS A 204 12.44 -25.99 3.41
N SER A 205 12.16 -24.76 3.75
CA SER A 205 10.89 -24.12 3.42
C SER A 205 11.13 -22.74 2.83
N VAL A 206 10.41 -22.45 1.75
CA VAL A 206 10.48 -21.13 1.12
C VAL A 206 9.06 -20.64 0.91
N THR A 207 8.76 -19.45 1.41
CA THR A 207 7.46 -18.82 1.20
C THR A 207 7.63 -17.59 0.34
N VAL A 208 6.70 -17.39 -0.59
CA VAL A 208 6.70 -16.23 -1.46
C VAL A 208 5.58 -15.30 -1.02
N LEU A 209 5.92 -14.07 -0.67
CA LEU A 209 4.96 -13.06 -0.25
C LEU A 209 4.83 -11.99 -1.34
N ASP A 210 3.59 -11.62 -1.65
CA ASP A 210 3.33 -10.52 -2.59
C ASP A 210 3.37 -9.21 -1.81
N VAL A 211 4.37 -8.40 -2.08
CA VAL A 211 4.52 -7.11 -1.39
C VAL A 211 4.35 -5.93 -2.35
N GLY A 212 3.75 -6.16 -3.50
CA GLY A 212 3.61 -5.12 -4.50
C GLY A 212 2.76 -3.94 -4.06
N ASP A 213 1.85 -4.14 -3.12
CA ASP A 213 1.04 -3.03 -2.63
C ASP A 213 1.89 -1.94 -1.98
N ALA A 214 3.05 -2.30 -1.45
CA ALA A 214 3.92 -1.32 -0.81
C ALA A 214 4.41 -0.26 -1.80
N TYR A 215 4.54 -0.62 -3.07
CA TYR A 215 4.98 0.33 -4.08
C TYR A 215 4.01 1.49 -4.24
N PHE A 216 2.74 1.26 -3.97
CA PHE A 216 1.72 2.29 -4.14
C PHE A 216 1.86 3.43 -3.14
N SER A 217 2.69 3.27 -2.13
CA SER A 217 2.91 4.33 -1.15
C SER A 217 3.96 5.35 -1.62
N VAL A 218 4.63 5.11 -2.76
CA VAL A 218 5.71 5.98 -3.23
C VAL A 218 5.28 6.65 -4.53
N PRO A 219 5.27 8.00 -4.60
CA PRO A 219 4.92 8.68 -5.86
C PRO A 219 5.98 8.48 -6.92
N LEU A 220 5.48 8.47 -8.14
CA LEU A 220 6.37 8.36 -9.30
C LEU A 220 6.65 9.75 -9.85
N UNK A 221 7.80 10.00 -10.30
CA UNK A 221 8.20 11.30 -10.75
C UNK A 221 7.27 11.75 -11.83
N UNK A 222 6.98 12.74 -11.82
CA UNK A 222 6.06 13.29 -12.76
C UNK A 222 6.50 13.15 -14.20
N ASP A 223 7.70 13.45 -14.48
CA ASP A 223 8.21 13.35 -15.87
C ASP A 223 8.17 11.94 -16.41
N PHE A 224 8.22 10.94 -15.55
CA PHE A 224 8.23 9.55 -16.00
C PHE A 224 6.83 8.95 -16.14
N ARG A 225 5.85 9.55 -15.53
CA ARG A 225 4.51 8.95 -15.48
C ARG A 225 3.93 8.64 -16.85
N LYS A 226 4.24 9.47 -17.83
CA LYS A 226 3.69 9.29 -19.18
C LYS A 226 4.10 7.94 -19.80
N TYR A 227 5.23 7.40 -19.37
CA TYR A 227 5.70 6.13 -19.93
C TYR A 227 4.96 4.92 -19.34
N THR A 228 4.18 5.12 -18.30
CA THR A 228 3.42 4.03 -17.68
C THR A 228 2.00 3.92 -18.24
N ALA A 229 1.71 4.64 -19.31
CA ALA A 229 0.36 4.69 -19.87
C ALA A 229 -0.13 3.31 -20.30
N PHE A 230 -1.40 3.06 -20.08
CA PHE A 230 -2.05 1.84 -20.54
C PHE A 230 -3.49 2.12 -20.93
N THR A 231 -4.11 1.16 -21.61
CA THR A 231 -5.44 1.33 -22.19
C THR A 231 -6.34 0.17 -21.81
N ILE A 232 -7.53 0.46 -21.31
CA ILE A 232 -8.58 -0.55 -21.22
C ILE A 232 -9.33 -0.51 -22.54
N PRO A 233 -9.28 -1.58 -23.38
CA PRO A 233 -9.93 -1.53 -24.70
C PRO A 233 -11.44 -1.58 -24.56
N SER A 234 -12.11 -1.15 -25.66
CA SER A 234 -13.54 -1.33 -25.73
C SER A 234 -13.86 -2.67 -26.39
N UNK A 235 -14.95 -2.94 -26.11
CA UNK A 235 -15.34 -4.21 -26.60
C UNK A 235 -15.52 -4.31 -28.06
N ASN A 236 -15.86 -3.18 -28.68
CA ASN A 236 -16.20 -3.20 -30.09
C ASN A 236 -15.24 -2.42 -31.00
N ASN A 237 -14.19 -1.92 -30.48
CA ASN A 237 -13.19 -1.15 -31.23
C ASN A 237 -13.69 0.10 -31.95
N UNK A 238 -14.76 0.25 -31.74
CA UNK A 238 -15.41 1.38 -32.33
C UNK A 238 -15.28 2.61 -31.48
N THR A 239 -15.34 2.30 -30.19
CA THR A 239 -15.21 3.31 -29.15
C THR A 239 -13.75 3.35 -28.70
N PRO A 240 -13.22 4.54 -28.45
CA PRO A 240 -11.84 4.59 -27.91
C PRO A 240 -11.77 3.93 -26.55
N GLY A 241 -10.63 3.33 -26.25
CA GLY A 241 -10.41 2.78 -24.92
C GLY A 241 -10.22 3.84 -23.87
N ILE A 242 -10.20 3.41 -22.62
CA ILE A 242 -9.97 4.31 -21.50
C ILE A 242 -8.49 4.32 -21.20
N ARG A 243 -7.89 5.51 -21.17
CA ARG A 243 -6.44 5.63 -21.01
C ARG A 243 -6.10 6.15 -19.61
N TYR A 244 -5.09 5.55 -19.02
CA TYR A 244 -4.59 5.92 -17.70
C TYR A 244 -3.08 5.97 -17.69
N GLN A 245 -2.52 6.65 -16.68
CA GLN A 245 -1.10 6.55 -16.36
C GLN A 245 -0.95 6.45 -14.85
N TYR A 246 0.18 5.94 -14.40
CA TYR A 246 0.45 5.78 -12.98
C TYR A 246 0.95 7.06 -12.34
N ASN A 247 0.52 7.30 -11.11
CA ASN A 247 1.02 8.37 -10.26
C ASN A 247 1.97 7.85 -9.19
N VAL A 248 2.02 6.53 -9.02
CA VAL A 248 2.81 5.87 -7.98
C VAL A 248 3.64 4.77 -8.65
N LEU A 249 4.57 4.19 -7.90
CA LEU A 249 5.40 3.10 -8.43
C LEU A 249 4.51 1.94 -8.86
N PRO A 250 4.57 1.52 -10.12
CA PRO A 250 3.68 0.46 -10.58
C PRO A 250 4.19 -0.93 -10.19
N GLN A 251 3.25 -1.83 -9.94
CA GLN A 251 3.60 -3.23 -9.79
C GLN A 251 4.04 -3.80 -11.14
N GLY A 252 5.07 -4.62 -11.11
CA GLY A 252 5.57 -5.26 -12.32
C GLY A 252 6.62 -4.48 -13.09
N TRP A 253 6.88 -3.24 -12.69
CA TRP A 253 7.98 -2.47 -13.27
C TRP A 253 9.22 -2.66 -12.43
N LYS A 254 10.33 -3.04 -13.05
CA LYS A 254 11.56 -3.33 -12.30
C LYS A 254 12.14 -2.11 -11.60
N GLY A 255 11.77 -0.92 -12.03
CA GLY A 255 12.16 0.29 -11.32
C GLY A 255 11.53 0.43 -9.96
N SER A 256 10.37 -0.18 -9.75
CA SER A 256 9.68 -0.04 -8.47
C SER A 256 10.46 -0.67 -7.31
N PRO A 257 10.89 -1.93 -7.39
CA PRO A 257 11.74 -2.46 -6.32
C PRO A 257 13.08 -1.74 -6.24
N ALA A 258 13.62 -1.24 -7.35
CA ALA A 258 14.88 -0.50 -7.32
C ALA A 258 14.74 0.77 -6.49
N ILE A 259 13.67 1.52 -6.73
CA ILE A 259 13.43 2.76 -6.00
C ILE A 259 13.06 2.48 -4.55
N PHE A 260 12.29 1.43 -4.30
CA PHE A 260 11.80 1.11 -2.97
C PHE A 260 12.85 0.39 -2.11
N GLN A 261 14.02 0.07 -2.68
CA GLN A 261 15.01 -0.78 -2.02
C GLN A 261 15.42 -0.27 -0.65
N CYS A 262 15.69 1.02 -0.53
CA CYS A 262 16.07 1.60 0.77
C CYS A 262 14.97 1.42 1.81
N SER A 263 13.73 1.68 1.40
CA SER A 263 12.60 1.53 2.32
C SER A 263 12.42 0.08 2.75
N MET A 264 12.56 -0.83 1.81
CA MET A 264 12.42 -2.25 2.12
C MET A 264 13.49 -2.72 3.09
N THR A 265 14.73 -2.25 2.90
CA THR A 265 15.82 -2.61 3.80
C THR A 265 15.53 -2.13 5.21
N LYS A 266 15.00 -0.93 5.34
CA LYS A 266 14.65 -0.40 6.66
C LYS A 266 13.52 -1.19 7.30
N ILE A 267 12.53 -1.55 6.51
CA ILE A 267 11.39 -2.31 7.03
C ILE A 267 11.82 -3.68 7.52
N LEU A 268 12.72 -4.32 6.80
CA LEU A 268 13.15 -5.67 7.13
C LEU A 268 14.27 -5.75 8.16
N UNK A 269 14.81 -4.87 8.35
CA UNK A 269 15.91 -4.80 9.19
C UNK A 269 15.74 -5.35 10.54
N PRO A 270 14.66 -4.95 11.32
CA PRO A 270 14.54 -5.58 12.65
C PRO A 270 14.35 -7.09 12.59
N PHE A 271 13.54 -7.54 11.65
CA PHE A 271 13.31 -8.97 11.50
C PHE A 271 14.60 -9.72 11.17
N ARG A 272 15.42 -9.15 10.30
CA ARG A 272 16.69 -9.80 9.93
C ARG A 272 17.63 -9.92 11.11
N LYS A 273 17.67 -8.89 11.95
CA LYS A 273 18.53 -8.92 13.14
C LYS A 273 18.11 -10.03 14.10
N GLN A 274 16.80 -10.22 14.25
CA GLN A 274 16.30 -11.23 15.16
C GLN A 274 16.35 -12.63 14.57
N ASN A 275 16.47 -12.73 13.25
CA ASN A 275 16.43 -14.02 12.57
C ASN A 275 17.54 -14.11 11.53
N PRO A 276 18.82 -14.11 11.97
CA PRO A 276 19.93 -14.04 11.00
C PRO A 276 20.04 -15.25 10.09
N GLU A 277 19.44 -16.36 10.44
CA GLU A 277 19.52 -17.56 9.61
C GLU A 277 18.45 -17.64 8.55
N ILE A 278 17.46 -16.74 8.59
CA ILE A 278 16.41 -16.70 7.59
C ILE A 278 16.88 -15.85 6.41
N ILE A 279 16.73 -16.41 5.22
CA ILE A 279 17.11 -15.69 4.00
C ILE A 279 15.89 -14.98 3.43
N ILE A 280 16.03 -13.68 3.16
CA ILE A 280 14.98 -12.89 2.54
C ILE A 280 15.52 -12.31 1.25
N TYR A 281 14.84 -12.60 0.14
CA TYR A 281 15.25 -12.13 -1.17
C TYR A 281 14.08 -11.47 -1.87
N GLN A 282 14.28 -10.23 -2.32
CA GLN A 282 13.24 -9.49 -3.03
C GLN A 282 13.48 -9.59 -4.53
N TYR A 283 12.44 -9.99 -5.26
CA TYR A 283 12.48 -10.01 -6.71
C TYR A 283 11.15 -9.49 -7.25
N MET A 284 11.20 -8.39 -7.99
CA MET A 284 10.00 -7.76 -8.54
C MET A 284 9.02 -7.41 -7.42
N ASP A 285 7.80 -7.92 -7.51
CA ASP A 285 6.76 -7.67 -6.52
C ASP A 285 6.76 -8.68 -5.39
N ASP A 286 7.69 -9.59 -5.37
CA ASP A 286 7.68 -10.73 -4.46
C ASP A 286 8.83 -10.69 -3.47
N LEU A 287 8.57 -11.24 -2.29
CA LEU A 287 9.56 -11.42 -1.25
C LEU A 287 9.67 -12.91 -0.97
N TYR A 288 10.85 -13.47 -1.16
CA TYR A 288 11.10 -14.88 -0.92
C TYR A 288 11.73 -15.05 0.46
N VAL A 289 11.12 -15.87 1.29
CA VAL A 289 11.58 -16.07 2.67
C VAL A 289 11.88 -17.54 2.88
N GLY A 290 13.14 -17.85 3.10
CA GLY A 290 13.59 -19.23 3.27
C GLY A 290 14.11 -19.50 4.66
N SER A 291 13.71 -20.63 5.23
CA SER A 291 14.20 -21.05 6.54
C SER A 291 14.35 -22.57 6.61
N ASP A 292 15.11 -23.01 7.60
CA ASP A 292 15.26 -24.44 7.88
C ASP A 292 14.38 -24.88 9.04
N LEU A 293 13.48 -24.04 9.51
CA LEU A 293 12.54 -24.35 10.57
C LEU A 293 11.46 -25.31 10.06
N ASP A 294 10.86 -26.06 11.00
CA ASP A 294 9.74 -26.91 10.58
C ASP A 294 8.55 -26.03 10.17
N UNK A 295 7.76 -26.61 9.57
CA UNK A 295 6.63 -25.92 8.93
C UNK A 295 5.81 -25.07 9.84
N UNK A 296 5.70 -25.30 11.06
CA UNK A 296 5.00 -24.53 12.03
C UNK A 296 5.79 -23.37 12.52
N UNK A 297 6.82 -23.54 12.69
CA UNK A 297 7.77 -22.55 13.05
C UNK A 297 8.05 -21.60 11.94
N HIS A 298 8.11 -22.14 10.75
CA HIS A 298 8.27 -21.32 9.57
C HIS A 298 7.06 -20.39 9.40
N ARG A 299 5.89 -20.93 9.53
CA ARG A 299 4.66 -20.12 9.44
C ARG A 299 4.63 -19.02 10.48
N THR A 300 5.07 -19.33 11.68
CA THR A 300 5.10 -18.33 12.74
C THR A 300 5.99 -17.16 12.36
N LYS A 301 7.16 -17.47 11.81
CA LYS A 301 8.06 -16.40 11.38
C LYS A 301 7.48 -15.59 10.21
N ILE A 302 6.77 -16.25 9.32
CA ILE A 302 6.10 -15.54 8.22
C ILE A 302 5.06 -14.58 8.78
N GLU A 303 4.29 -14.99 9.78
CA GLU A 303 3.30 -14.11 10.39
C GLU A 303 3.97 -12.92 11.08
N GLU A 304 5.09 -13.14 11.74
CA GLU A 304 5.84 -12.03 12.34
C GLU A 304 6.31 -11.05 11.29
N LEU A 305 6.76 -11.57 10.15
CA LEU A 305 7.27 -10.71 9.08
C LEU A 305 6.16 -9.87 8.46
N ARG A 306 4.94 -10.43 8.34
CA ARG A 306 3.82 -9.70 7.77
C ARG A 306 3.46 -8.45 8.57
N GLN A 307 3.79 -8.41 9.83
CA GLN A 307 3.53 -7.26 10.67
C GLN A 307 4.66 -6.24 10.51
#